data_add8c87d7bf648b62dc027c02f4f5d70
#
_entry.id   add8c87d7bf648b62dc027c02f4f5d70
#
_cell.length_a   1.000
_cell.length_b   1.000
_cell.length_c   1.000
_cell.angle_alpha   90.00
_cell.angle_beta   90.00
_cell.angle_gamma   90.00
#
_symmetry.space_group_name_H-M   'P 1'
#
loop_
_entity.id
_entity.type
_entity.pdbx_description
1 polymer ?
#
loop_
_entity_poly.entity_id
_entity_poly.type
_entity_poly.pdbx_seq_one_letter_code
_entity_poly.pdbx_strand_id
1 'polypeptide(L)'
;MTLTQLEYTLAVAEAGNFTLAADKCFVTQPTLSMQVQKLEDELSVKLFNRNTKPITLTIIGTKILEQAKTIVQEAKRMDDIISMEKGEVKGDFKLGIIPTVMPTLLPLFLHSFT
;
A
#
# COMPACT_ATOMS: atom_id res chain seq x y z
N MET A 1 2.87 -12.14 -0.39
CA MET A 1 3.07 -10.72 -0.72
C MET A 1 1.81 -9.95 -0.38
N THR A 2 1.94 -8.91 0.42
CA THR A 2 0.80 -8.09 0.78
C THR A 2 1.04 -6.64 0.34
N LEU A 3 -0.05 -5.89 0.21
CA LEU A 3 0.04 -4.48 -0.15
C LEU A 3 0.85 -3.70 0.88
N THR A 4 0.65 -4.02 2.16
CA THR A 4 1.39 -3.40 3.25
C THR A 4 2.89 -3.63 3.10
N GLN A 5 3.30 -4.86 2.74
CA GLN A 5 4.72 -5.16 2.51
C GLN A 5 5.28 -4.31 1.36
N LEU A 6 4.50 -4.13 0.30
CA LEU A 6 4.94 -3.29 -0.82
C LEU A 6 5.07 -1.83 -0.38
N GLU A 7 4.13 -1.33 0.40
CA GLU A 7 4.18 0.04 0.90
C GLU A 7 5.39 0.27 1.79
N TYR A 8 5.67 -0.67 2.69
CA TYR A 8 6.84 -0.57 3.56
C TYR A 8 8.13 -0.58 2.76
N THR A 9 8.21 -1.45 1.75
CA THR A 9 9.39 -1.55 0.91
C THR A 9 9.63 -0.26 0.13
N LEU A 10 8.57 0.32 -0.42
CA LEU A 10 8.67 1.61 -1.12
C LEU A 10 9.11 2.71 -0.17
N ALA A 11 8.64 2.70 1.07
CA ALA A 11 9.03 3.69 2.06
C ALA A 11 10.52 3.60 2.37
N VAL A 12 11.06 2.38 2.50
CA VAL A 12 12.51 2.19 2.74
C VAL A 12 13.31 2.72 1.56
N ALA A 13 12.87 2.44 0.34
CA ALA A 13 13.57 2.90 -0.86
C ALA A 13 13.62 4.43 -0.90
N GLU A 14 12.52 5.06 -0.54
CA GLU A 14 12.42 6.52 -0.57
C GLU A 14 13.23 7.16 0.56
N ALA A 15 13.16 6.59 1.75
CA ALA A 15 13.81 7.17 2.94
C ALA A 15 15.31 6.92 2.99
N GLY A 16 15.75 5.82 2.40
CA GLY A 16 17.17 5.45 2.45
C GLY A 16 17.60 4.80 3.74
N ASN A 17 16.69 4.59 4.70
CA ASN A 17 16.98 3.81 5.91
C ASN A 17 15.68 3.30 6.51
N PHE A 18 15.83 2.21 7.26
CA PHE A 18 14.68 1.50 7.83
C PHE A 18 14.02 2.26 8.97
N THR A 19 14.80 2.96 9.78
CA THR A 19 14.27 3.70 10.92
C THR A 19 13.35 4.83 10.46
N LEU A 20 13.81 5.61 9.48
CA LEU A 20 13.02 6.72 8.96
C LEU A 20 11.78 6.21 8.24
N ALA A 21 11.91 5.10 7.51
CA ALA A 21 10.77 4.50 6.84
C ALA A 21 9.71 4.05 7.85
N ALA A 22 10.14 3.44 8.95
CA ALA A 22 9.23 3.02 10.01
C ALA A 22 8.48 4.20 10.61
N ASP A 23 9.20 5.30 10.85
CA ASP A 23 8.57 6.53 11.36
C ASP A 23 7.49 7.03 10.40
N LYS A 24 7.79 7.03 9.11
CA LYS A 24 6.83 7.48 8.10
C LYS A 24 5.60 6.58 8.01
N CYS A 25 5.77 5.30 8.29
CA CYS A 25 4.68 4.34 8.23
C CYS A 25 3.98 4.16 9.58
N PHE A 26 4.41 4.88 10.60
CA PHE A 26 3.82 4.83 11.95
C PHE A 26 3.89 3.44 12.56
N VAL A 27 5.02 2.76 12.36
CA VAL A 27 5.27 1.44 12.93
C VAL A 27 6.67 1.42 13.52
N THR A 28 6.97 0.35 14.27
CA THR A 28 8.32 0.19 14.82
C THR A 28 9.25 -0.33 13.73
N GLN A 29 10.54 -0.03 13.87
CA GLN A 29 11.54 -0.46 12.90
C GLN A 29 11.59 -1.99 12.78
N PRO A 30 11.59 -2.77 13.90
CA PRO A 30 11.58 -4.24 13.76
C PRO A 30 10.37 -4.77 13.01
N THR A 31 9.18 -4.16 13.20
CA THR A 31 7.98 -4.57 12.49
C THR A 31 8.14 -4.36 10.99
N LEU A 32 8.60 -3.18 10.60
CA LEU A 32 8.80 -2.86 9.19
C LEU A 32 9.87 -3.77 8.58
N SER A 33 11.01 -3.91 9.27
CA SER A 33 12.11 -4.75 8.78
C SER A 33 11.68 -6.18 8.56
N MET A 34 10.86 -6.72 9.48
CA MET A 34 10.39 -8.10 9.36
C MET A 34 9.51 -8.26 8.14
N GLN A 35 8.62 -7.30 7.87
CA GLN A 35 7.74 -7.38 6.73
C GLN A 35 8.52 -7.29 5.41
N VAL A 36 9.52 -6.43 5.35
CA VAL A 36 10.37 -6.33 4.16
C VAL A 36 11.14 -7.63 3.97
N GLN A 37 11.65 -8.21 5.07
CA GLN A 37 12.38 -9.47 5.01
C GLN A 37 11.48 -10.60 4.50
N LYS A 38 10.25 -10.66 4.96
CA LYS A 38 9.29 -11.67 4.51
C LYS A 38 9.04 -11.54 3.01
N LEU A 39 8.94 -10.31 2.50
CA LEU A 39 8.75 -10.08 1.08
C LEU A 39 9.96 -10.58 0.28
N GLU A 40 11.17 -10.24 0.75
CA GLU A 40 12.38 -10.71 0.08
C GLU A 40 12.47 -12.24 0.08
N ASP A 41 12.11 -12.85 1.20
CA ASP A 41 12.12 -14.32 1.31
C ASP A 41 11.12 -14.95 0.36
N GLU A 42 9.92 -14.38 0.28
CA GLU A 42 8.88 -14.89 -0.59
C GLU A 42 9.30 -14.80 -2.06
N LEU A 43 9.92 -13.71 -2.45
CA LEU A 43 10.36 -13.49 -3.82
C LEU A 43 11.70 -14.16 -4.11
N SER A 44 12.38 -14.63 -3.07
CA SER A 44 13.69 -15.27 -3.16
C SER A 44 14.75 -14.38 -3.77
N VAL A 45 14.67 -13.07 -3.52
CA VAL A 45 15.65 -12.10 -4.00
C VAL A 45 15.91 -11.07 -2.92
N LYS A 46 17.07 -10.40 -3.00
CA LYS A 46 17.37 -9.26 -2.14
C LYS A 46 17.00 -8.01 -2.89
N LEU A 47 16.18 -7.17 -2.27
CA LEU A 47 15.73 -5.93 -2.87
C LEU A 47 16.66 -4.77 -2.52
N PHE A 48 17.36 -4.85 -1.38
CA PHE A 48 18.17 -3.75 -0.87
C PHE A 48 19.61 -4.15 -0.62
N ASN A 49 20.52 -3.22 -0.90
CA ASN A 49 21.91 -3.30 -0.47
C ASN A 49 22.01 -2.66 0.92
N ARG A 50 22.01 -3.50 1.96
CA ARG A 50 22.00 -3.00 3.34
C ARG A 50 23.37 -2.57 3.82
N ASN A 51 24.42 -2.86 3.05
CA ASN A 51 25.78 -2.49 3.41
C ASN A 51 26.15 -1.07 3.01
N THR A 52 25.28 -0.39 2.28
CA THR A 52 25.51 1.00 1.86
C THR A 52 24.69 1.95 2.72
N LYS A 53 25.15 3.20 2.83
CA LYS A 53 24.43 4.27 3.53
C LYS A 53 24.47 5.49 2.64
N PRO A 54 23.32 5.96 2.15
CA PRO A 54 21.99 5.40 2.38
C PRO A 54 21.84 4.02 1.76
N ILE A 55 20.83 3.28 2.23
CA ILE A 55 20.48 1.98 1.66
C ILE A 55 20.05 2.18 0.21
N THR A 56 20.56 1.33 -0.67
CA THR A 56 20.23 1.44 -2.10
C THR A 56 19.55 0.16 -2.56
N LEU A 57 18.94 0.22 -3.74
CA LEU A 57 18.27 -0.93 -4.32
C LEU A 57 19.25 -1.80 -5.09
N THR A 58 19.03 -3.11 -5.07
CA THR A 58 19.71 -4.01 -5.99
C THR A 58 19.12 -3.80 -7.40
N ILE A 59 19.78 -4.38 -8.40
CA ILE A 59 19.26 -4.28 -9.78
C ILE A 59 17.86 -4.85 -9.85
N ILE A 60 17.67 -6.06 -9.29
CA ILE A 60 16.34 -6.67 -9.28
C ILE A 60 15.38 -5.87 -8.41
N GLY A 61 15.86 -5.28 -7.31
CA GLY A 61 15.04 -4.45 -6.44
C GLY A 61 14.47 -3.26 -7.17
N THR A 62 15.26 -2.60 -8.02
CA THR A 62 14.78 -1.47 -8.81
C THR A 62 13.60 -1.89 -9.69
N LYS A 63 13.74 -3.02 -10.36
CA LYS A 63 12.67 -3.52 -11.24
C LYS A 63 11.43 -3.89 -10.47
N ILE A 64 11.60 -4.59 -9.35
CA ILE A 64 10.47 -5.03 -8.52
C ILE A 64 9.74 -3.83 -7.94
N LEU A 65 10.46 -2.82 -7.48
CA LEU A 65 9.82 -1.66 -6.85
C LEU A 65 9.11 -0.77 -7.86
N GLU A 66 9.56 -0.72 -9.11
CA GLU A 66 8.79 -0.04 -10.14
C GLU A 66 7.42 -0.68 -10.30
N GLN A 67 7.38 -2.02 -10.33
CA GLN A 67 6.11 -2.73 -10.41
C GLN A 67 5.29 -2.55 -9.14
N ALA A 68 5.95 -2.58 -7.98
CA ALA A 68 5.27 -2.38 -6.70
C ALA A 68 4.61 -1.02 -6.64
N LYS A 69 5.26 0.02 -7.14
CA LYS A 69 4.69 1.36 -7.17
C LYS A 69 3.39 1.36 -7.98
N THR A 70 3.39 0.70 -9.12
CA THR A 70 2.19 0.59 -9.96
C THR A 70 1.07 -0.14 -9.21
N ILE A 71 1.40 -1.24 -8.53
CA ILE A 71 0.40 -2.01 -7.78
C ILE A 71 -0.23 -1.16 -6.69
N VAL A 72 0.59 -0.43 -5.93
CA VAL A 72 0.09 0.42 -4.85
C VAL A 72 -0.78 1.55 -5.40
N GLN A 73 -0.36 2.16 -6.51
CA GLN A 73 -1.14 3.22 -7.13
C GLN A 73 -2.48 2.71 -7.62
N GLU A 74 -2.52 1.52 -8.21
CA GLU A 74 -3.77 0.93 -8.68
C GLU A 74 -4.69 0.60 -7.51
N ALA A 75 -4.14 0.14 -6.39
CA ALA A 75 -4.93 -0.09 -5.19
C ALA A 75 -5.55 1.20 -4.67
N LYS A 76 -4.78 2.30 -4.70
CA LYS A 76 -5.30 3.60 -4.27
C LYS A 76 -6.41 4.09 -5.19
N ARG A 77 -6.36 3.74 -6.46
CA ARG A 77 -7.42 4.11 -7.39
C ARG A 77 -8.77 3.52 -7.00
N MET A 78 -8.77 2.34 -6.37
CA MET A 78 -10.02 1.79 -5.85
C MET A 78 -10.62 2.70 -4.79
N ASP A 79 -9.79 3.23 -3.90
CA ASP A 79 -10.24 4.19 -2.89
C ASP A 79 -10.77 5.46 -3.54
N ASP A 80 -10.09 5.94 -4.58
CA ASP A 80 -10.53 7.14 -5.31
C ASP A 80 -11.88 6.92 -5.97
N ILE A 81 -12.09 5.74 -6.57
CA ILE A 81 -13.36 5.41 -7.20
C ILE A 81 -14.47 5.43 -6.17
N ILE A 82 -14.24 4.83 -5.01
CA ILE A 82 -15.21 4.82 -3.92
C ILE A 82 -15.49 6.25 -3.45
N SER A 83 -14.45 7.05 -3.29
CA SER A 83 -14.59 8.44 -2.86
C SER A 83 -15.41 9.25 -3.86
N MET A 84 -15.20 9.04 -5.14
CA MET A 84 -15.95 9.75 -6.18
C MET A 84 -17.43 9.37 -6.14
N GLU A 85 -17.73 8.10 -5.93
CA GLU A 85 -19.12 7.66 -5.82
C GLU A 85 -19.79 8.24 -4.58
N LYS A 86 -19.04 8.39 -3.51
CA LYS A 86 -19.54 8.94 -2.26
C LYS A 86 -19.32 10.45 -2.17
N GLY A 87 -18.55 11.00 -3.08
CA GLY A 87 -18.14 12.39 -3.02
C GLY A 87 -19.28 13.37 -3.06
N GLU A 88 -20.26 13.09 -3.88
CA GLU A 88 -21.45 13.93 -3.96
C GLU A 88 -22.24 13.87 -2.67
N VAL A 89 -22.14 12.75 -1.96
CA VAL A 89 -22.75 12.61 -0.64
C VAL A 89 -22.00 13.46 0.37
N LYS A 90 -20.71 13.40 0.26
CA LYS A 90 -19.86 14.19 1.13
C LYS A 90 -20.07 15.68 0.91
N GLY A 91 -20.34 16.03 -0.30
CA GLY A 91 -20.78 17.37 -0.59
C GLY A 91 -22.12 17.57 -0.01
N ASP A 92 -22.88 16.94 -0.02
CA ASP A 92 -24.06 16.93 0.50
C ASP A 92 -24.70 15.86 0.99
N PHE A 93 -24.56 15.45 0.64
CA PHE A 93 -24.91 14.53 0.96
C PHE A 93 -25.67 13.90 1.19
N LYS A 94 -26.33 13.73 0.92
CA LYS A 94 -26.90 13.10 1.14
C LYS A 94 -27.36 12.20 0.85
N LEU A 95 -27.77 12.01 0.43
CA LEU A 95 -28.09 11.25 0.24
C LEU A 95 -28.44 10.39 0.10
N GLY A 96 -28.73 10.06 -0.27
CA GLY A 96 -29.00 9.28 -0.25
C GLY A 96 -29.09 8.38 -0.67
N ILE A 97 -29.19 8.16 -1.01
CA ILE A 97 -29.03 7.47 -1.25
C ILE A 97 -28.87 6.52 -1.16
N ILE A 98 -29.23 6.19 -1.16
CA ILE A 98 -28.94 5.38 -1.01
C ILE A 98 -28.88 4.45 -1.00
N PRO A 99 -29.38 4.07 -1.19
CA PRO A 99 -29.12 3.11 -1.16
C PRO A 99 -28.94 2.23 -1.56
N THR A 100 -29.23 2.10 -1.85
CA THR A 100 -28.79 1.37 -2.10
C THR A 100 -28.37 0.59 -2.45
N VAL A 101 -28.68 0.38 -2.58
CA VAL A 101 -28.02 -0.19 -2.64
C VAL A 101 -27.62 -0.85 -2.65
N MET A 102 -27.93 -1.21 -2.68
CA MET A 102 -27.37 -1.65 -2.52
C MET A 102 -27.12 -2.39 -2.31
N PRO A 103 -27.70 -2.74 -2.49
CA PRO A 103 -27.24 -3.32 -2.26
C PRO A 103 -26.83 -3.99 -2.66
N THR A 104 -27.17 -4.10 -2.99
CA THR A 104 -26.48 -4.43 -3.26
C THR A 104 -25.71 -4.80 -3.48
N LEU A 105 -25.98 -5.09 -3.64
CA LEU A 105 -25.03 -5.14 -3.66
C LEU A 105 -24.39 -5.32 -3.26
N LEU A 106 -24.63 -5.61 -3.04
CA LEU A 106 -23.80 -5.50 -2.55
C LEU A 106 -23.30 -5.85 -1.95
N PRO A 107 -23.60 -6.18 -1.89
CA PRO A 107 -22.88 -6.28 -1.22
C PRO A 107 -22.17 -6.67 -1.15
N LEU A 108 -22.46 -7.02 -1.45
CA LEU A 108 -21.55 -7.08 -1.33
C LEU A 108 -20.80 -7.00 -1.07
N PHE A 109 -21.21 -7.25 -1.05
CA PHE A 109 -20.32 -6.90 -0.69
C PHE A 109 -19.94 -6.52 -0.05
N LEU A 110 -20.40 -6.51 0.02
CA LEU A 110 -19.91 -5.83 0.58
C LEU A 110 -19.58 -5.71 1.45
N HIS A 111 -19.81 -5.65 1.72
CA HIS A 111 -19.30 -5.23 2.57
C HIS A 111 -18.68 -4.76 3.01
N SER A 112 -18.96 -4.90 2.62
CA SER A 112 -18.41 -4.35 2.98
C SER A 112 -18.18 -3.92 3.02
N PHE A 113 -18.77 -3.94 2.67
CA PHE A 113 -18.49 -3.41 2.62
C PHE A 113 -18.42 -3.17 3.13
N THR A 114 -18.82 -3.09 2.94
CA THR A 114 -18.75 -2.73 3.37
C THR A 114 -18.53 -2.65 3.59
#